data_642ed750fe529cf512f5d57acfc97cd1
#
_entry.id   642ed750fe529cf512f5d57acfc97cd1
#
_cell.length_a   1.000
_cell.length_b   1.000
_cell.length_c   1.000
_cell.angle_alpha   90.00
_cell.angle_beta   90.00
_cell.angle_gamma   90.00
#
_symmetry.space_group_name_H-M   'P 1'
#
loop_
_entity.id
_entity.type
_entity.pdbx_description
1 polymer ?
#
loop_
_entity_poly.entity_id
_entity_poly.type
_entity_poly.pdbx_seq_one_letter_code
_entity_poly.pdbx_strand_id
1 'polypeptide(L)'
;MNKGKIIILNGVSSSGKTTLAKAMQEAFDEPYIRLSIDDFINMMPEKLIKDDLGNTVYKSQTILLQTIKMLSDAGTNVIVDNILLTYFQTLKQYVLHLHDYPILLVKVDCPNHELRRREAERGERAIGQGERQIDDLEPQNLYDITVNTFVNTTAECIDLIEKRITVSDKSSVIKQLWLTENN
;
A
#
# COMPACT_ATOMS: atom_id res chain seq x y z
N MET A 1 -2.01 -14.90 -20.85
CA MET A 1 -1.54 -13.49 -20.77
C MET A 1 -0.64 -13.41 -19.54
N ASN A 2 0.40 -12.56 -19.58
CA ASN A 2 1.20 -12.31 -18.38
C ASN A 2 0.37 -11.49 -17.38
N LYS A 3 0.47 -11.82 -16.09
CA LYS A 3 -0.16 -11.03 -15.05
C LYS A 3 0.44 -9.62 -14.98
N GLY A 4 -0.39 -8.60 -14.74
CA GLY A 4 0.05 -7.23 -14.49
C GLY A 4 0.83 -7.12 -13.16
N LYS A 5 1.78 -6.20 -13.11
CA LYS A 5 2.60 -5.93 -11.92
C LYS A 5 1.76 -5.27 -10.81
N ILE A 6 1.99 -5.63 -9.56
CA ILE A 6 1.32 -5.07 -8.40
C ILE A 6 2.37 -4.38 -7.52
N ILE A 7 2.20 -3.10 -7.25
CA ILE A 7 3.04 -2.34 -6.32
C ILE A 7 2.17 -1.92 -5.14
N ILE A 8 2.46 -2.44 -3.95
CA ILE A 8 1.76 -2.04 -2.72
C ILE A 8 2.61 -1.01 -1.99
N LEU A 9 2.10 0.20 -1.90
CA LEU A 9 2.65 1.25 -1.04
C LEU A 9 2.03 1.12 0.34
N ASN A 10 2.81 0.70 1.32
CA ASN A 10 2.40 0.56 2.70
C ASN A 10 3.12 1.58 3.60
N GLY A 11 2.39 2.21 4.48
CA GLY A 11 2.91 3.21 5.41
C GLY A 11 1.78 3.89 6.17
N VAL A 12 2.13 4.55 7.25
CA VAL A 12 1.14 5.22 8.11
C VAL A 12 0.48 6.43 7.44
N SER A 13 -0.57 6.94 8.05
CA SER A 13 -1.19 8.20 7.63
C SER A 13 -0.13 9.29 7.50
N SER A 14 -0.28 10.16 6.49
CA SER A 14 0.62 11.29 6.21
C SER A 14 2.07 10.94 5.82
N SER A 15 2.40 9.66 5.62
CA SER A 15 3.74 9.24 5.14
C SER A 15 4.03 9.63 3.67
N GLY A 16 3.04 10.11 2.91
CA GLY A 16 3.24 10.55 1.51
C GLY A 16 2.88 9.51 0.44
N LYS A 17 2.29 8.37 0.80
CA LYS A 17 1.89 7.29 -0.14
C LYS A 17 1.09 7.80 -1.34
N THR A 18 0.03 8.54 -1.08
CA THR A 18 -0.87 9.04 -2.14
C THR A 18 -0.16 9.97 -3.12
N THR A 19 0.71 10.85 -2.61
CA THR A 19 1.53 11.74 -3.44
C THR A 19 2.49 10.94 -4.30
N LEU A 20 3.18 9.97 -3.68
CA LEU A 20 4.10 9.07 -4.38
C LEU A 20 3.38 8.23 -5.44
N ALA A 21 2.22 7.62 -5.11
CA ALA A 21 1.43 6.82 -6.05
C ALA A 21 1.01 7.60 -7.30
N LYS A 22 0.55 8.85 -7.12
CA LYS A 22 0.19 9.74 -8.24
C LYS A 22 1.40 10.10 -9.09
N ALA A 23 2.53 10.43 -8.45
CA ALA A 23 3.75 10.76 -9.16
C ALA A 23 4.32 9.55 -9.94
N MET A 24 4.20 8.33 -9.40
CA MET A 24 4.58 7.10 -10.11
C MET A 24 3.72 6.87 -11.36
N GLN A 25 2.41 7.15 -11.31
CA GLN A 25 1.53 7.03 -12.49
C GLN A 25 1.96 7.94 -13.63
N GLU A 26 2.45 9.14 -13.32
CA GLU A 26 2.90 10.12 -14.32
C GLU A 26 4.34 9.82 -14.81
N ALA A 27 5.17 9.19 -13.99
CA ALA A 27 6.59 8.98 -14.30
C ALA A 27 6.88 7.67 -15.03
N PHE A 28 6.06 6.62 -14.80
CA PHE A 28 6.31 5.31 -15.40
C PHE A 28 5.89 5.26 -16.86
N ASP A 29 6.74 4.67 -17.72
CA ASP A 29 6.44 4.47 -19.13
C ASP A 29 5.25 3.52 -19.36
N GLU A 30 5.10 2.49 -18.51
CA GLU A 30 3.96 1.58 -18.55
C GLU A 30 2.80 2.14 -17.73
N PRO A 31 1.54 2.07 -18.22
CA PRO A 31 0.39 2.58 -17.46
C PRO A 31 0.10 1.73 -16.23
N TYR A 32 -0.15 2.40 -15.11
CA TYR A 32 -0.60 1.80 -13.84
C TYR A 32 -1.94 2.38 -13.41
N ILE A 33 -2.87 1.53 -13.01
CA ILE A 33 -4.10 1.96 -12.32
C ILE A 33 -3.77 2.13 -10.83
N ARG A 34 -4.09 3.32 -10.27
CA ARG A 34 -3.99 3.55 -8.82
C ARG A 34 -5.28 3.12 -8.14
N LEU A 35 -5.15 2.28 -7.13
CA LEU A 35 -6.22 1.90 -6.22
C LEU A 35 -5.88 2.41 -4.80
N SER A 36 -6.85 2.98 -4.10
CA SER A 36 -6.67 3.43 -2.72
C SER A 36 -7.76 2.85 -1.84
N ILE A 37 -7.40 2.34 -0.66
CA ILE A 37 -8.40 1.85 0.30
C ILE A 37 -9.37 2.97 0.72
N ASP A 38 -8.91 4.21 0.82
CA ASP A 38 -9.75 5.36 1.14
C ASP A 38 -10.84 5.57 0.07
N ASP A 39 -10.51 5.37 -1.22
CA ASP A 39 -11.49 5.48 -2.31
C ASP A 39 -12.59 4.41 -2.17
N PHE A 40 -12.24 3.16 -1.83
CA PHE A 40 -13.19 2.07 -1.61
C PHE A 40 -14.07 2.29 -0.38
N ILE A 41 -13.50 2.84 0.71
CA ILE A 41 -14.27 3.21 1.91
C ILE A 41 -15.27 4.31 1.56
N ASN A 42 -14.84 5.34 0.83
CA ASN A 42 -15.68 6.47 0.45
C ASN A 42 -16.80 6.13 -0.54
N MET A 43 -16.72 4.99 -1.24
CA MET A 43 -17.82 4.45 -2.03
C MET A 43 -18.96 3.85 -1.17
N MET A 44 -18.70 3.56 0.11
CA MET A 44 -19.72 3.04 1.02
C MET A 44 -20.65 4.15 1.51
N PRO A 45 -21.93 3.82 1.81
CA PRO A 45 -22.86 4.78 2.39
C PRO A 45 -22.31 5.39 3.68
N GLU A 46 -22.41 6.71 3.82
CA GLU A 46 -21.90 7.45 4.98
C GLU A 46 -22.41 6.91 6.34
N LYS A 47 -23.67 6.45 6.35
CA LYS A 47 -24.26 5.80 7.52
C LYS A 47 -23.47 4.57 7.97
N LEU A 48 -23.05 3.70 7.04
CA LEU A 48 -22.27 2.49 7.36
C LEU A 48 -20.87 2.85 7.88
N ILE A 49 -20.26 3.89 7.32
CA ILE A 49 -18.95 4.37 7.77
C ILE A 49 -19.04 4.87 9.23
N LYS A 50 -20.13 5.60 9.58
CA LYS A 50 -20.34 6.12 10.93
C LYS A 50 -20.75 5.06 11.95
N ASP A 51 -21.62 4.13 11.55
CA ASP A 51 -22.21 3.16 12.48
C ASP A 51 -21.26 1.96 12.73
N ASP A 52 -20.47 1.55 11.73
CA ASP A 52 -19.58 0.39 11.82
C ASP A 52 -18.36 0.54 10.88
N LEU A 53 -17.44 1.41 11.28
CA LEU A 53 -16.21 1.66 10.51
C LEU A 53 -15.38 0.39 10.32
N GLY A 54 -15.26 -0.45 11.35
CA GLY A 54 -14.45 -1.67 11.29
C GLY A 54 -14.90 -2.63 10.20
N ASN A 55 -16.20 -2.94 10.16
CA ASN A 55 -16.78 -3.81 9.13
C ASN A 55 -16.76 -3.15 7.75
N THR A 56 -16.93 -1.84 7.67
CA THR A 56 -16.82 -1.08 6.42
C THR A 56 -15.41 -1.18 5.85
N VAL A 57 -14.38 -0.98 6.66
CA VAL A 57 -12.98 -1.15 6.24
C VAL A 57 -12.71 -2.59 5.80
N TYR A 58 -13.15 -3.59 6.58
CA TYR A 58 -12.97 -5.00 6.23
C TYR A 58 -13.60 -5.35 4.87
N LYS A 59 -14.84 -4.93 4.62
CA LYS A 59 -15.51 -5.12 3.33
C LYS A 59 -14.78 -4.41 2.19
N SER A 60 -14.35 -3.18 2.41
CA SER A 60 -13.60 -2.39 1.43
C SER A 60 -12.25 -3.04 1.09
N GLN A 61 -11.54 -3.59 2.08
CA GLN A 61 -10.30 -4.35 1.87
C GLN A 61 -10.54 -5.61 1.02
N THR A 62 -11.64 -6.33 1.27
CA THR A 62 -12.00 -7.52 0.49
C THR A 62 -12.27 -7.17 -0.98
N ILE A 63 -13.04 -6.11 -1.23
CA ILE A 63 -13.34 -5.66 -2.59
C ILE A 63 -12.08 -5.15 -3.29
N LEU A 64 -11.24 -4.38 -2.59
CA LEU A 64 -9.96 -3.90 -3.11
C LEU A 64 -9.07 -5.08 -3.53
N LEU A 65 -8.92 -6.10 -2.70
CA LEU A 65 -8.14 -7.30 -3.01
C LEU A 65 -8.64 -8.01 -4.27
N GLN A 66 -9.96 -8.20 -4.40
CA GLN A 66 -10.55 -8.80 -5.59
C GLN A 66 -10.30 -7.95 -6.84
N THR A 67 -10.37 -6.62 -6.71
CA THR A 67 -10.10 -5.69 -7.81
C THR A 67 -8.63 -5.76 -8.25
N ILE A 68 -7.69 -5.81 -7.31
CA ILE A 68 -6.26 -5.98 -7.59
C ILE A 68 -6.04 -7.27 -8.40
N LYS A 69 -6.62 -8.39 -7.96
CA LYS A 69 -6.51 -9.68 -8.67
C LYS A 69 -7.07 -9.60 -10.08
N MET A 70 -8.27 -9.11 -10.23
CA MET A 70 -8.96 -8.98 -11.52
C MET A 70 -8.12 -8.15 -12.52
N LEU A 71 -7.60 -7.02 -12.09
CA LEU A 71 -6.77 -6.16 -12.94
C LEU A 71 -5.46 -6.83 -13.32
N SER A 72 -4.76 -7.43 -12.36
CA SER A 72 -3.49 -8.13 -12.64
C SER A 72 -3.72 -9.35 -13.54
N ASP A 73 -4.77 -10.14 -13.35
CA ASP A 73 -5.13 -11.28 -14.20
C ASP A 73 -5.45 -10.83 -15.64
N ALA A 74 -5.99 -9.62 -15.81
CA ALA A 74 -6.22 -8.99 -17.11
C ALA A 74 -4.94 -8.39 -17.74
N GLY A 75 -3.76 -8.52 -17.10
CA GLY A 75 -2.50 -7.96 -17.58
C GLY A 75 -2.32 -6.46 -17.27
N THR A 76 -3.16 -5.89 -16.42
CA THR A 76 -3.11 -4.46 -16.07
C THR A 76 -2.25 -4.25 -14.82
N ASN A 77 -1.28 -3.34 -14.89
CA ASN A 77 -0.44 -2.98 -13.76
C ASN A 77 -1.22 -2.12 -12.74
N VAL A 78 -0.96 -2.32 -11.43
CA VAL A 78 -1.64 -1.56 -10.37
C VAL A 78 -0.66 -1.02 -9.33
N ILE A 79 -0.93 0.19 -8.86
CA ILE A 79 -0.32 0.78 -7.65
C ILE A 79 -1.41 0.82 -6.58
N VAL A 80 -1.15 0.20 -5.44
CA VAL A 80 -2.09 0.11 -4.32
C VAL A 80 -1.62 1.03 -3.20
N ASP A 81 -2.36 2.11 -2.95
CA ASP A 81 -2.17 3.02 -1.81
C ASP A 81 -2.99 2.48 -0.64
N ASN A 82 -2.31 1.78 0.28
CA ASN A 82 -2.97 1.12 1.40
C ASN A 82 -2.18 1.32 2.71
N ILE A 83 -2.81 0.93 3.81
CA ILE A 83 -2.19 0.78 5.12
C ILE A 83 -2.52 -0.61 5.65
N LEU A 84 -1.48 -1.41 5.86
CA LEU A 84 -1.61 -2.79 6.34
C LEU A 84 -1.51 -2.78 7.87
N LEU A 85 -2.65 -2.82 8.54
CA LEU A 85 -2.71 -2.79 9.99
C LEU A 85 -3.05 -4.19 10.54
N THR A 86 -2.38 -4.59 11.64
CA THR A 86 -2.51 -5.91 12.28
C THR A 86 -3.95 -6.31 12.54
N TYR A 87 -4.75 -5.41 13.07
CA TYR A 87 -6.14 -5.70 13.47
C TYR A 87 -7.10 -5.95 12.29
N PHE A 88 -6.74 -5.57 11.04
CA PHE A 88 -7.52 -5.90 9.85
C PHE A 88 -7.03 -7.19 9.15
N GLN A 89 -5.89 -7.76 9.58
CA GLN A 89 -5.27 -8.93 8.96
C GLN A 89 -5.06 -8.80 7.44
N THR A 90 -4.90 -7.57 6.94
CA THR A 90 -4.81 -7.29 5.50
C THR A 90 -3.59 -7.93 4.88
N LEU A 91 -2.44 -7.90 5.57
CA LEU A 91 -1.22 -8.55 5.10
C LEU A 91 -1.45 -10.07 4.90
N LYS A 92 -2.10 -10.73 5.86
CA LYS A 92 -2.42 -12.16 5.77
C LYS A 92 -3.29 -12.48 4.54
N GLN A 93 -4.28 -11.63 4.25
CA GLN A 93 -5.10 -11.79 3.05
C GLN A 93 -4.28 -11.58 1.77
N TYR A 94 -3.34 -10.64 1.75
CA TYR A 94 -2.45 -10.43 0.61
C TYR A 94 -1.49 -11.61 0.42
N VAL A 95 -0.90 -12.13 1.49
CA VAL A 95 -0.07 -13.34 1.45
C VAL A 95 -0.85 -14.51 0.90
N LEU A 96 -2.05 -14.77 1.42
CA LEU A 96 -2.89 -15.91 1.01
C LEU A 96 -3.30 -15.83 -0.47
N HIS A 97 -3.59 -14.65 -0.98
CA HIS A 97 -4.23 -14.49 -2.30
C HIS A 97 -3.33 -13.92 -3.39
N LEU A 98 -2.18 -13.31 -3.05
CA LEU A 98 -1.30 -12.63 -4.01
C LEU A 98 0.12 -13.20 -4.07
N HIS A 99 0.45 -14.29 -3.36
CA HIS A 99 1.82 -14.86 -3.33
C HIS A 99 2.33 -15.31 -4.73
N ASP A 100 1.43 -15.65 -5.65
CA ASP A 100 1.73 -16.06 -7.02
C ASP A 100 1.65 -14.91 -8.05
N TYR A 101 1.53 -13.68 -7.57
CA TYR A 101 1.48 -12.49 -8.44
C TYR A 101 2.84 -11.77 -8.48
N PRO A 102 3.14 -11.05 -9.59
CA PRO A 102 4.32 -10.18 -9.67
C PRO A 102 4.10 -8.95 -8.77
N ILE A 103 4.39 -9.11 -7.48
CA ILE A 103 4.07 -8.15 -6.43
C ILE A 103 5.32 -7.60 -5.77
N LEU A 104 5.33 -6.27 -5.51
CA LEU A 104 6.34 -5.54 -4.78
C LEU A 104 5.69 -4.86 -3.57
N LEU A 105 6.19 -5.16 -2.36
CA LEU A 105 5.75 -4.52 -1.13
C LEU A 105 6.73 -3.42 -0.73
N VAL A 106 6.29 -2.17 -0.81
CA VAL A 106 7.09 -0.97 -0.56
C VAL A 106 6.70 -0.35 0.78
N LYS A 107 7.67 -0.17 1.69
CA LYS A 107 7.48 0.67 2.87
C LYS A 107 7.66 2.13 2.48
N VAL A 108 6.65 2.95 2.75
CA VAL A 108 6.73 4.41 2.61
C VAL A 108 6.89 5.00 4.00
N ASP A 109 8.15 5.28 4.34
CA ASP A 109 8.56 5.75 5.65
C ASP A 109 8.60 7.28 5.75
N CYS A 110 8.36 7.79 6.96
CA CYS A 110 8.45 9.21 7.27
C CYS A 110 8.62 9.39 8.79
N PRO A 111 9.55 10.24 9.27
CA PRO A 111 9.77 10.40 10.70
C PRO A 111 8.59 11.08 11.41
N ASN A 112 8.37 10.76 12.68
CA ASN A 112 7.22 11.21 13.47
C ASN A 112 7.01 12.72 13.49
N HIS A 113 8.08 13.51 13.63
CA HIS A 113 7.98 14.95 13.65
C HIS A 113 7.41 15.52 12.34
N GLU A 114 7.78 14.90 11.21
CA GLU A 114 7.30 15.30 9.89
C GLU A 114 5.86 14.82 9.64
N LEU A 115 5.49 13.62 10.13
CA LEU A 115 4.09 13.17 10.11
C LEU A 115 3.19 14.19 10.79
N ARG A 116 3.53 14.61 12.01
CA ARG A 116 2.77 15.62 12.78
C ARG A 116 2.70 16.97 12.05
N ARG A 117 3.80 17.41 11.43
CA ARG A 117 3.82 18.65 10.65
C ARG A 117 2.84 18.57 9.48
N ARG A 118 2.89 17.45 8.70
CA ARG A 118 1.99 17.24 7.56
C ARG A 118 0.53 17.11 7.97
N GLU A 119 0.25 16.49 9.10
CA GLU A 119 -1.11 16.39 9.65
C GLU A 119 -1.67 17.76 10.05
N ALA A 120 -0.86 18.59 10.69
CA ALA A 120 -1.24 19.94 11.06
C ALA A 120 -1.53 20.83 9.83
N GLU A 121 -0.73 20.71 8.77
CA GLU A 121 -0.92 21.47 7.53
C GLU A 121 -2.18 21.06 6.77
N ARG A 122 -2.56 19.78 6.79
CA ARG A 122 -3.77 19.30 6.11
C ARG A 122 -5.06 19.68 6.82
N GLY A 123 -5.06 19.75 8.14
CA GLY A 123 -6.23 20.10 8.95
C GLY A 123 -7.39 19.08 8.94
N GLU A 124 -7.33 18.07 8.10
CA GLU A 124 -8.39 17.05 7.92
C GLU A 124 -8.20 15.82 8.80
N ARG A 125 -7.04 15.67 9.44
CA ARG A 125 -6.67 14.49 10.24
C ARG A 125 -6.26 14.90 11.64
N ALA A 126 -6.53 14.02 12.61
CA ALA A 126 -6.09 14.23 13.98
C ALA A 126 -4.55 14.18 14.06
N ILE A 127 -3.93 15.20 14.65
CA ILE A 127 -2.47 15.23 14.88
C ILE A 127 -2.06 13.99 15.70
N GLY A 128 -0.99 13.30 15.27
CA GLY A 128 -0.50 12.06 15.86
C GLY A 128 -1.23 10.80 15.37
N GLN A 129 -2.08 10.89 14.35
CA GLN A 129 -2.75 9.72 13.78
C GLN A 129 -1.75 8.73 13.18
N GLY A 130 -0.80 9.20 12.37
CA GLY A 130 0.23 8.35 11.77
C GLY A 130 1.11 7.69 12.82
N GLU A 131 1.52 8.45 13.84
CA GLU A 131 2.35 7.92 14.93
C GLU A 131 1.67 6.76 15.68
N ARG A 132 0.37 6.87 15.97
CA ARG A 132 -0.40 5.78 16.61
C ARG A 132 -0.54 4.52 15.75
N GLN A 133 -0.33 4.62 14.44
CA GLN A 133 -0.42 3.50 13.52
C GLN A 133 0.90 2.74 13.35
N ILE A 134 2.02 3.28 13.86
CA ILE A 134 3.36 2.72 13.60
C ILE A 134 3.49 1.31 14.19
N ASP A 135 3.03 1.12 15.43
CA ASP A 135 3.14 -0.16 16.12
C ASP A 135 2.23 -1.24 15.53
N ASP A 136 1.14 -0.83 14.89
CA ASP A 136 0.17 -1.71 14.23
C ASP A 136 0.47 -1.95 12.75
N LEU A 137 1.50 -1.32 12.17
CA LEU A 137 1.83 -1.45 10.75
C LEU A 137 2.50 -2.78 10.46
N GLU A 138 1.98 -3.55 9.51
CA GLU A 138 2.52 -4.84 9.05
C GLU A 138 3.09 -4.78 7.63
N PRO A 139 4.11 -5.59 7.35
CA PRO A 139 5.01 -6.24 8.29
C PRO A 139 5.95 -5.21 8.91
N GLN A 140 6.41 -5.43 10.14
CA GLN A 140 7.22 -4.40 10.81
C GLN A 140 8.58 -4.17 10.14
N ASN A 141 9.24 -5.23 9.66
CA ASN A 141 10.60 -5.15 9.13
C ASN A 141 10.85 -5.90 7.81
N LEU A 142 9.83 -6.44 7.19
CA LEU A 142 9.94 -7.26 5.97
C LEU A 142 9.27 -6.54 4.79
N TYR A 143 10.07 -5.85 4.00
CA TYR A 143 9.65 -5.17 2.78
C TYR A 143 10.61 -5.49 1.64
N ASP A 144 10.12 -5.48 0.42
CA ASP A 144 10.98 -5.59 -0.77
C ASP A 144 11.88 -4.38 -0.91
N ILE A 145 11.38 -3.20 -0.50
CA ILE A 145 12.12 -1.94 -0.45
C ILE A 145 11.47 -0.96 0.54
N THR A 146 12.29 -0.11 1.14
CA THR A 146 11.84 1.05 1.95
C THR A 146 12.26 2.34 1.27
N VAL A 147 11.33 3.28 1.12
CA VAL A 147 11.60 4.64 0.67
C VAL A 147 11.20 5.62 1.77
N ASN A 148 11.97 6.70 1.95
CA ASN A 148 11.71 7.70 2.98
C ASN A 148 11.37 9.04 2.32
N THR A 149 10.11 9.45 2.41
CA THR A 149 9.58 10.66 1.75
C THR A 149 9.97 11.98 2.42
N PHE A 150 10.72 11.93 3.51
CA PHE A 150 11.31 13.11 4.15
C PHE A 150 12.75 13.32 3.70
N VAL A 151 13.52 12.24 3.57
CA VAL A 151 14.94 12.27 3.19
C VAL A 151 15.11 12.32 1.68
N ASN A 152 14.29 11.56 0.95
CA ASN A 152 14.35 11.47 -0.51
C ASN A 152 13.32 12.38 -1.16
N THR A 153 13.67 12.95 -2.29
CA THR A 153 12.71 13.58 -3.21
C THR A 153 11.76 12.53 -3.79
N THR A 154 10.61 12.97 -4.31
CA THR A 154 9.67 12.06 -4.97
C THR A 154 10.31 11.32 -6.14
N ALA A 155 11.14 11.99 -6.94
CA ALA A 155 11.86 11.38 -8.06
C ALA A 155 12.84 10.29 -7.59
N GLU A 156 13.62 10.54 -6.55
CA GLU A 156 14.52 9.53 -5.97
C GLU A 156 13.76 8.31 -5.42
N CYS A 157 12.60 8.52 -4.78
CA CYS A 157 11.74 7.43 -4.33
C CYS A 157 11.25 6.57 -5.53
N ILE A 158 10.84 7.22 -6.62
CA ILE A 158 10.40 6.55 -7.86
C ILE A 158 11.54 5.74 -8.46
N ASP A 159 12.72 6.33 -8.63
CA ASP A 159 13.91 5.65 -9.18
C ASP A 159 14.30 4.40 -8.38
N LEU A 160 14.22 4.47 -7.05
CA LEU A 160 14.50 3.34 -6.17
C LEU A 160 13.50 2.20 -6.37
N ILE A 161 12.20 2.53 -6.48
CA ILE A 161 11.13 1.56 -6.70
C ILE A 161 11.25 0.94 -8.08
N GLU A 162 11.49 1.72 -9.12
CA GLU A 162 11.61 1.26 -10.50
C GLU A 162 12.78 0.28 -10.67
N LYS A 163 13.95 0.60 -10.13
CA LYS A 163 15.10 -0.31 -10.08
C LYS A 163 14.75 -1.63 -9.38
N ARG A 164 13.94 -1.59 -8.34
CA ARG A 164 13.56 -2.80 -7.61
C ARG A 164 12.54 -3.64 -8.38
N ILE A 165 11.61 -3.03 -9.13
CA ILE A 165 10.66 -3.73 -10.00
C ILE A 165 11.39 -4.59 -11.03
N THR A 166 12.44 -4.07 -11.65
CA THR A 166 13.20 -4.78 -12.71
C THR A 166 13.97 -6.00 -12.17
N VAL A 167 14.29 -6.03 -10.88
CA VAL A 167 15.05 -7.13 -10.23
C VAL A 167 14.14 -8.19 -9.61
N SER A 168 12.84 -7.90 -9.41
CA SER A 168 12.00 -8.63 -8.44
C SER A 168 11.33 -9.92 -8.92
N ASP A 169 11.64 -10.46 -10.09
CA ASP A 169 10.94 -11.65 -10.62
C ASP A 169 11.08 -12.93 -9.76
N LYS A 170 11.87 -12.94 -8.69
CA LYS A 170 12.19 -14.22 -8.00
C LYS A 170 11.90 -14.33 -6.50
N SER A 171 11.69 -13.26 -5.74
CA SER A 171 11.43 -13.41 -4.29
C SER A 171 10.78 -12.19 -3.66
N SER A 172 9.51 -11.92 -3.96
CA SER A 172 8.79 -10.87 -3.21
C SER A 172 8.61 -11.30 -1.75
N VAL A 173 8.59 -10.36 -0.84
CA VAL A 173 8.32 -10.59 0.60
C VAL A 173 6.99 -11.33 0.79
N ILE A 174 5.97 -11.00 0.02
CA ILE A 174 4.66 -11.67 0.06
C ILE A 174 4.81 -13.18 -0.22
N LYS A 175 5.62 -13.57 -1.21
CA LYS A 175 5.89 -14.98 -1.51
C LYS A 175 6.72 -15.65 -0.41
N GLN A 176 7.71 -14.96 0.15
CA GLN A 176 8.52 -15.49 1.26
C GLN A 176 7.66 -15.75 2.49
N LEU A 177 6.77 -14.82 2.86
CA LEU A 177 5.84 -14.99 3.98
C LEU A 177 4.92 -16.20 3.77
N TRP A 178 4.38 -16.39 2.55
CA TRP A 178 3.56 -17.55 2.23
C TRP A 178 4.31 -18.87 2.39
N LEU A 179 5.57 -18.94 1.93
CA LEU A 179 6.40 -20.15 2.06
C LEU A 179 6.72 -20.46 3.53
N THR A 180 6.88 -19.45 4.38
CA THR A 180 7.16 -19.63 5.81
C THR A 180 5.94 -20.17 6.57
N GLU A 181 4.73 -19.80 6.17
CA GLU A 181 3.48 -20.25 6.80
C GLU A 181 3.02 -21.66 6.32
N ASN A 182 3.51 -22.13 5.17
CA ASN A 182 3.05 -23.37 4.53
C ASN A 182 4.14 -24.46 4.41
N ASN A 183 5.32 -24.26 5.01
CA ASN A 183 6.36 -25.25 5.24
C ASN A 183 6.46 -25.61 6.72
#